data_4b237986d54ef058174446a431695178
#
_entry.id   4b237986d54ef058174446a431695178
#
_cell.length_a   1.000
_cell.length_b   1.000
_cell.length_c   1.000
_cell.angle_alpha   90.00
_cell.angle_beta   90.00
_cell.angle_gamma   90.00
#
_symmetry.space_group_name_H-M   'P 1'
#
loop_
_entity.id
_entity.type
_entity.pdbx_description
1 polymer ?
#
loop_
_entity_poly.entity_id
_entity_poly.type
_entity_poly.pdbx_seq_one_letter_code
_entity_poly.pdbx_strand_id
1 'polypeptide(L)'
;MSVHHQTLQAAFLGAAEVLRGPLPEVVSMEPILEGVPFAHEKTVFDGADGFFAIWACGAGVFPRVKDKRGSFMYILSGDATIVDEDGTAHELTADSVLVLPFGWVGTWHIRETIRKVYLHTTPAPPLPSAVVASAFRPAVRVLADSLPGAAAAPGSPADADAVIFDGPDGRCDIRSREPGQYQWAPGENGFFAFVLTGDGFLVLGDGSRHEFTPGSVIALPGGWSGRWDIRHPFRAFCVRSTPAPPA
;
A
#
# COMPACT_ATOMS: atom_id res chain seq x y z
N MET A 1 -24.24 20.19 20.99
CA MET A 1 -23.56 19.65 19.78
C MET A 1 -22.76 18.45 20.24
N SER A 2 -23.26 17.23 19.97
CA SER A 2 -22.53 16.00 20.28
C SER A 2 -21.45 15.81 19.22
N VAL A 3 -20.21 15.97 19.62
CA VAL A 3 -19.06 15.54 18.80
C VAL A 3 -19.08 14.02 18.82
N HIS A 4 -19.55 13.39 17.74
CA HIS A 4 -19.32 11.97 17.55
C HIS A 4 -17.80 11.76 17.42
N HIS A 5 -17.17 11.29 18.48
CA HIS A 5 -15.85 10.69 18.40
C HIS A 5 -16.02 9.43 17.52
N GLN A 6 -15.74 9.54 16.23
CA GLN A 6 -15.47 8.35 15.42
C GLN A 6 -14.27 7.67 16.09
N THR A 7 -14.51 6.48 16.62
CA THR A 7 -13.45 5.66 17.19
C THR A 7 -12.46 5.38 16.04
N LEU A 8 -11.23 5.85 16.19
CA LEU A 8 -10.14 5.62 15.25
C LEU A 8 -9.79 4.13 15.29
N GLN A 9 -10.49 3.34 14.50
CA GLN A 9 -10.37 1.89 14.51
C GLN A 9 -9.31 1.45 13.50
N ALA A 10 -8.23 0.85 14.02
CA ALA A 10 -7.26 0.15 13.20
C ALA A 10 -7.91 -1.06 12.52
N ALA A 11 -7.53 -1.35 11.28
CA ALA A 11 -8.00 -2.53 10.56
C ALA A 11 -6.84 -3.52 10.33
N PHE A 12 -7.16 -4.81 10.48
CA PHE A 12 -6.20 -5.91 10.34
C PHE A 12 -6.78 -7.01 9.50
N LEU A 13 -5.94 -7.61 8.68
CA LEU A 13 -6.28 -8.81 7.93
C LEU A 13 -5.10 -9.78 7.93
N GLY A 14 -5.36 -11.02 8.34
CA GLY A 14 -4.32 -12.06 8.41
C GLY A 14 -3.86 -12.55 7.04
N ALA A 15 -2.64 -13.09 6.98
CA ALA A 15 -1.97 -13.53 5.76
C ALA A 15 -2.81 -14.48 4.89
N ALA A 16 -3.46 -15.47 5.48
CA ALA A 16 -4.26 -16.44 4.73
C ALA A 16 -5.39 -15.78 3.92
N GLU A 17 -6.05 -14.79 4.52
CA GLU A 17 -7.12 -14.05 3.90
C GLU A 17 -6.60 -13.09 2.82
N VAL A 18 -5.49 -12.39 3.10
CA VAL A 18 -4.86 -11.49 2.13
C VAL A 18 -4.39 -12.25 0.89
N LEU A 19 -3.68 -13.36 1.08
CA LEU A 19 -3.02 -14.06 -0.01
C LEU A 19 -3.99 -14.97 -0.81
N ARG A 20 -4.99 -15.58 -0.16
CA ARG A 20 -5.82 -16.63 -0.74
C ARG A 20 -7.32 -16.49 -0.47
N GLY A 21 -7.73 -15.57 0.38
CA GLY A 21 -9.14 -15.35 0.71
C GLY A 21 -9.95 -15.00 -0.53
N PRO A 22 -11.23 -15.39 -0.60
CA PRO A 22 -12.11 -15.00 -1.69
C PRO A 22 -12.31 -13.48 -1.70
N LEU A 23 -12.43 -12.93 -2.89
CA LEU A 23 -12.75 -11.52 -3.10
C LEU A 23 -14.14 -11.42 -3.74
N PRO A 24 -15.01 -10.53 -3.28
CA PRO A 24 -16.24 -10.22 -3.98
C PRO A 24 -15.97 -9.75 -5.41
N GLU A 25 -16.88 -10.07 -6.32
CA GLU A 25 -16.80 -9.56 -7.67
C GLU A 25 -17.20 -8.07 -7.67
N VAL A 26 -16.44 -7.27 -8.42
CA VAL A 26 -16.74 -5.86 -8.67
C VAL A 26 -16.96 -5.62 -10.16
N VAL A 27 -17.45 -4.44 -10.50
CA VAL A 27 -17.82 -4.06 -11.87
C VAL A 27 -16.68 -4.26 -12.87
N SER A 28 -17.06 -4.68 -14.08
CA SER A 28 -16.18 -4.82 -15.25
C SER A 28 -15.23 -3.63 -15.43
N MET A 29 -14.04 -3.91 -15.94
CA MET A 29 -12.96 -2.93 -16.15
C MET A 29 -13.13 -2.17 -17.47
N GLU A 30 -14.20 -1.41 -17.61
CA GLU A 30 -14.45 -0.61 -18.81
C GLU A 30 -13.58 0.68 -18.88
N PRO A 31 -13.14 1.11 -20.07
CA PRO A 31 -13.22 0.40 -21.34
C PRO A 31 -12.20 -0.76 -21.39
N ILE A 32 -12.55 -1.83 -22.13
CA ILE A 32 -11.69 -2.99 -22.36
C ILE A 32 -11.18 -2.93 -23.79
N LEU A 33 -9.88 -3.14 -23.99
CA LEU A 33 -9.25 -3.22 -25.32
C LEU A 33 -9.12 -4.67 -25.79
N GLU A 34 -8.76 -5.58 -24.86
CA GLU A 34 -8.60 -7.01 -25.17
C GLU A 34 -9.00 -7.87 -23.96
N GLY A 35 -9.49 -9.08 -24.23
CA GLY A 35 -9.85 -10.05 -23.21
C GLY A 35 -11.17 -9.75 -22.51
N VAL A 36 -11.34 -10.35 -21.33
CA VAL A 36 -12.52 -10.17 -20.48
C VAL A 36 -12.04 -10.03 -19.03
N PRO A 37 -11.35 -8.95 -18.68
CA PRO A 37 -10.80 -8.77 -17.36
C PRO A 37 -11.94 -8.49 -16.35
N PHE A 38 -12.21 -9.44 -15.47
CA PHE A 38 -13.07 -9.26 -14.31
C PHE A 38 -12.24 -8.89 -13.09
N ALA A 39 -12.59 -7.81 -12.43
CA ALA A 39 -11.96 -7.39 -11.19
C ALA A 39 -12.74 -7.90 -9.98
N HIS A 40 -11.99 -8.31 -8.97
CA HIS A 40 -12.49 -8.72 -7.66
C HIS A 40 -11.80 -7.88 -6.60
N GLU A 41 -12.54 -7.44 -5.58
CA GLU A 41 -12.00 -6.55 -4.56
C GLU A 41 -12.56 -6.86 -3.18
N LYS A 42 -11.73 -6.72 -2.16
CA LYS A 42 -12.12 -6.71 -0.76
C LYS A 42 -11.53 -5.48 -0.06
N THR A 43 -12.40 -4.60 0.40
CA THR A 43 -12.01 -3.45 1.22
C THR A 43 -11.50 -3.94 2.58
N VAL A 44 -10.35 -3.40 3.00
CA VAL A 44 -9.76 -3.59 4.32
C VAL A 44 -10.01 -2.37 5.20
N PHE A 45 -9.86 -1.18 4.62
CA PHE A 45 -10.07 0.10 5.29
C PHE A 45 -10.63 1.12 4.30
N ASP A 46 -11.60 1.91 4.75
CA ASP A 46 -12.14 3.05 4.01
C ASP A 46 -12.38 4.21 4.98
N GLY A 47 -11.65 5.30 4.82
CA GLY A 47 -11.69 6.42 5.74
C GLY A 47 -11.03 7.69 5.21
N ALA A 48 -10.93 8.70 6.06
CA ALA A 48 -10.37 10.01 5.71
C ALA A 48 -8.91 9.92 5.22
N ASP A 49 -8.15 8.93 5.69
CA ASP A 49 -6.74 8.74 5.34
C ASP A 49 -6.53 7.99 4.02
N GLY A 50 -7.59 7.43 3.45
CA GLY A 50 -7.53 6.70 2.19
C GLY A 50 -8.41 5.46 2.16
N PHE A 51 -8.26 4.72 1.07
CA PHE A 51 -8.96 3.47 0.81
C PHE A 51 -7.93 2.36 0.60
N PHE A 52 -7.94 1.35 1.47
CA PHE A 52 -7.02 0.21 1.40
C PHE A 52 -7.79 -1.07 1.10
N ALA A 53 -7.38 -1.80 0.08
CA ALA A 53 -8.06 -3.00 -0.37
C ALA A 53 -7.11 -4.06 -0.94
N ILE A 54 -7.64 -5.27 -1.08
CA ILE A 54 -7.08 -6.36 -1.87
C ILE A 54 -7.86 -6.43 -3.17
N TRP A 55 -7.15 -6.53 -4.29
CA TRP A 55 -7.73 -6.56 -5.61
C TRP A 55 -7.10 -7.66 -6.46
N ALA A 56 -7.91 -8.31 -7.28
CA ALA A 56 -7.47 -9.24 -8.29
C ALA A 56 -8.19 -8.97 -9.61
N CYS A 57 -7.52 -9.25 -10.74
CA CYS A 57 -8.10 -9.08 -12.05
C CYS A 57 -7.55 -10.13 -13.01
N GLY A 58 -8.44 -10.73 -13.81
CA GLY A 58 -8.10 -11.67 -14.86
C GLY A 58 -7.37 -11.05 -16.04
N ALA A 59 -6.89 -11.91 -16.95
CA ALA A 59 -6.14 -11.50 -18.13
C ALA A 59 -6.96 -10.56 -19.03
N GLY A 60 -6.29 -9.53 -19.58
CA GLY A 60 -6.89 -8.57 -20.48
C GLY A 60 -6.10 -7.27 -20.57
N VAL A 61 -6.51 -6.41 -21.50
CA VAL A 61 -5.89 -5.10 -21.74
C VAL A 61 -6.93 -4.01 -21.57
N PHE A 62 -6.61 -3.01 -20.74
CA PHE A 62 -7.49 -1.89 -20.48
C PHE A 62 -6.72 -0.63 -20.08
N PRO A 63 -7.17 0.57 -20.52
CA PRO A 63 -6.56 1.83 -20.12
C PRO A 63 -7.01 2.22 -18.71
N ARG A 64 -6.22 3.04 -18.05
CA ARG A 64 -6.54 3.66 -16.75
C ARG A 64 -6.05 5.08 -16.68
N VAL A 65 -6.85 5.89 -15.98
CA VAL A 65 -6.53 7.25 -15.62
C VAL A 65 -6.67 7.40 -14.11
N LYS A 66 -5.73 8.04 -13.47
CA LYS A 66 -5.76 8.38 -12.04
C LYS A 66 -6.25 9.82 -11.85
N ASP A 67 -7.51 10.07 -12.20
CA ASP A 67 -8.14 11.39 -12.18
C ASP A 67 -8.74 11.82 -10.83
N LYS A 68 -8.72 10.94 -9.85
CA LYS A 68 -9.27 11.20 -8.50
C LYS A 68 -8.25 11.04 -7.39
N ARG A 69 -7.38 10.05 -7.48
CA ARG A 69 -6.41 9.67 -6.44
C ARG A 69 -5.24 8.91 -7.05
N GLY A 70 -4.06 9.05 -6.46
CA GLY A 70 -2.94 8.14 -6.68
C GLY A 70 -3.21 6.73 -6.15
N SER A 71 -2.37 5.81 -6.54
CA SER A 71 -2.48 4.39 -6.17
C SER A 71 -1.11 3.82 -5.85
N PHE A 72 -0.96 3.25 -4.67
CA PHE A 72 0.24 2.57 -4.21
C PHE A 72 -0.05 1.07 -4.13
N MET A 73 0.77 0.25 -4.76
CA MET A 73 0.46 -1.17 -4.94
C MET A 73 1.66 -2.06 -4.65
N TYR A 74 1.39 -3.19 -3.99
CA TYR A 74 2.31 -4.32 -3.88
C TYR A 74 1.67 -5.54 -4.56
N ILE A 75 2.38 -6.15 -5.49
CA ILE A 75 1.91 -7.28 -6.28
C ILE A 75 2.12 -8.57 -5.48
N LEU A 76 1.04 -9.32 -5.24
CA LEU A 76 1.06 -10.58 -4.50
C LEU A 76 1.28 -11.78 -5.41
N SER A 77 0.72 -11.75 -6.62
CA SER A 77 0.83 -12.81 -7.61
C SER A 77 0.41 -12.33 -8.99
N GLY A 78 0.69 -13.12 -10.00
CA GLY A 78 0.33 -12.87 -11.40
C GLY A 78 1.44 -12.20 -12.19
N ASP A 79 1.11 -11.91 -13.47
CA ASP A 79 2.02 -11.35 -14.46
C ASP A 79 1.31 -10.30 -15.30
N ALA A 80 1.89 -9.11 -15.41
CA ALA A 80 1.34 -8.00 -16.16
C ALA A 80 2.42 -7.02 -16.62
N THR A 81 2.09 -6.20 -17.61
CA THR A 81 2.87 -5.00 -17.98
C THR A 81 2.00 -3.77 -17.75
N ILE A 82 2.59 -2.73 -17.18
CA ILE A 82 2.06 -1.37 -17.21
C ILE A 82 2.80 -0.60 -18.28
N VAL A 83 2.07 0.14 -19.10
CA VAL A 83 2.64 1.06 -20.09
C VAL A 83 2.17 2.47 -19.76
N ASP A 84 3.09 3.36 -19.44
CA ASP A 84 2.84 4.78 -19.19
C ASP A 84 2.46 5.51 -20.50
N GLU A 85 1.88 6.69 -20.43
CA GLU A 85 1.48 7.48 -21.58
C GLU A 85 2.64 7.80 -22.53
N ASP A 86 3.88 7.91 -22.03
CA ASP A 86 5.09 8.14 -22.83
C ASP A 86 5.64 6.85 -23.48
N GLY A 87 4.99 5.70 -23.26
CA GLY A 87 5.40 4.39 -23.78
C GLY A 87 6.38 3.65 -22.88
N THR A 88 6.78 4.18 -21.73
CA THR A 88 7.62 3.47 -20.76
C THR A 88 6.85 2.26 -20.23
N ALA A 89 7.47 1.08 -20.28
CA ALA A 89 6.85 -0.18 -19.85
C ALA A 89 7.52 -0.75 -18.61
N HIS A 90 6.72 -1.28 -17.70
CA HIS A 90 7.17 -1.90 -16.45
C HIS A 90 6.56 -3.30 -16.31
N GLU A 91 7.42 -4.32 -16.21
CA GLU A 91 7.01 -5.71 -16.01
C GLU A 91 6.71 -5.96 -14.53
N LEU A 92 5.47 -6.32 -14.24
CA LEU A 92 4.96 -6.62 -12.92
C LEU A 92 4.93 -8.13 -12.69
N THR A 93 5.59 -8.56 -11.63
CA THR A 93 5.53 -9.93 -11.10
C THR A 93 5.23 -9.86 -9.60
N ALA A 94 5.01 -11.01 -8.96
CA ALA A 94 4.94 -11.06 -7.50
C ALA A 94 6.13 -10.29 -6.87
N ASP A 95 5.89 -9.63 -5.76
CA ASP A 95 6.84 -8.80 -5.00
C ASP A 95 7.28 -7.48 -5.68
N SER A 96 6.72 -7.13 -6.84
CA SER A 96 6.92 -5.79 -7.42
C SER A 96 6.11 -4.73 -6.67
N VAL A 97 6.64 -3.52 -6.60
CA VAL A 97 5.92 -2.32 -6.14
C VAL A 97 5.65 -1.39 -7.31
N LEU A 98 4.43 -0.90 -7.41
CA LEU A 98 4.01 0.08 -8.40
C LEU A 98 3.29 1.24 -7.73
N VAL A 99 3.65 2.45 -8.09
CA VAL A 99 2.93 3.67 -7.72
C VAL A 99 2.43 4.33 -9.00
N LEU A 100 1.13 4.55 -9.06
CA LEU A 100 0.49 5.34 -10.10
C LEU A 100 0.01 6.65 -9.45
N PRO A 101 0.77 7.75 -9.58
CA PRO A 101 0.41 9.02 -8.94
C PRO A 101 -0.89 9.59 -9.50
N PHE A 102 -1.48 10.54 -8.80
CA PHE A 102 -2.59 11.32 -9.30
C PHE A 102 -2.21 12.02 -10.63
N GLY A 103 -3.10 11.93 -11.61
CA GLY A 103 -2.84 12.41 -12.98
C GLY A 103 -2.19 11.39 -13.90
N TRP A 104 -1.77 10.23 -13.41
CA TRP A 104 -1.21 9.18 -14.26
C TRP A 104 -2.22 8.65 -15.28
N VAL A 105 -1.74 8.46 -16.51
CA VAL A 105 -2.47 7.85 -17.63
C VAL A 105 -1.64 6.72 -18.20
N GLY A 106 -2.27 5.60 -18.53
CA GLY A 106 -1.57 4.47 -19.13
C GLY A 106 -2.45 3.25 -19.29
N THR A 107 -1.84 2.11 -19.61
CA THR A 107 -2.53 0.87 -19.97
C THR A 107 -2.01 -0.30 -19.14
N TRP A 108 -2.93 -1.14 -18.66
CA TRP A 108 -2.66 -2.43 -18.07
C TRP A 108 -2.75 -3.52 -19.13
N HIS A 109 -1.72 -4.37 -19.19
CA HIS A 109 -1.67 -5.60 -19.99
C HIS A 109 -1.49 -6.77 -19.02
N ILE A 110 -2.58 -7.39 -18.60
CA ILE A 110 -2.56 -8.53 -17.68
C ILE A 110 -2.49 -9.82 -18.48
N ARG A 111 -1.42 -10.60 -18.29
CA ARG A 111 -1.22 -11.91 -18.94
C ARG A 111 -1.74 -13.06 -18.08
N GLU A 112 -1.46 -13.00 -16.76
CA GLU A 112 -1.96 -13.94 -15.77
C GLU A 112 -2.69 -13.17 -14.68
N THR A 113 -3.75 -13.77 -14.12
CA THR A 113 -4.54 -13.14 -13.06
C THR A 113 -3.64 -12.52 -12.00
N ILE A 114 -3.66 -11.19 -11.93
CA ILE A 114 -2.88 -10.43 -10.97
C ILE A 114 -3.67 -10.27 -9.65
N ARG A 115 -2.98 -10.41 -8.53
CA ARG A 115 -3.51 -10.09 -7.19
C ARG A 115 -2.57 -9.11 -6.52
N LYS A 116 -3.13 -8.09 -5.88
CA LYS A 116 -2.35 -7.03 -5.21
C LYS A 116 -3.05 -6.53 -3.97
N VAL A 117 -2.28 -6.01 -3.01
CA VAL A 117 -2.77 -5.02 -2.04
C VAL A 117 -2.54 -3.65 -2.62
N TYR A 118 -3.46 -2.73 -2.36
CA TYR A 118 -3.31 -1.37 -2.85
C TYR A 118 -3.97 -0.35 -1.93
N LEU A 119 -3.43 0.85 -1.94
CA LEU A 119 -3.97 2.02 -1.29
C LEU A 119 -4.31 3.09 -2.33
N HIS A 120 -5.47 3.66 -2.23
CA HIS A 120 -5.80 4.97 -2.81
C HIS A 120 -5.68 6.03 -1.73
N THR A 121 -4.89 7.06 -1.98
CA THR A 121 -4.75 8.20 -1.09
C THR A 121 -5.95 9.14 -1.16
N THR A 122 -6.00 10.09 -0.27
CA THR A 122 -7.01 11.16 -0.29
C THR A 122 -6.92 11.98 -1.58
N PRO A 123 -8.02 12.65 -2.01
CA PRO A 123 -8.03 13.45 -3.22
C PRO A 123 -6.91 14.49 -3.24
N ALA A 124 -6.19 14.52 -4.34
CA ALA A 124 -5.10 15.45 -4.56
C ALA A 124 -5.59 16.81 -5.10
N PRO A 125 -4.71 17.83 -5.14
CA PRO A 125 -4.96 19.13 -5.76
C PRO A 125 -5.27 18.98 -7.27
N PRO A 126 -5.53 20.08 -7.99
CA PRO A 126 -5.87 20.06 -9.43
C PRO A 126 -4.91 19.22 -10.26
N LEU A 127 -5.44 18.55 -11.30
CA LEU A 127 -4.66 17.70 -12.21
C LEU A 127 -3.40 18.43 -12.73
N PRO A 128 -2.23 17.78 -12.69
CA PRO A 128 -1.02 18.34 -13.26
C PRO A 128 -1.20 18.50 -14.78
N SER A 129 -0.61 19.55 -15.35
CA SER A 129 -0.63 19.81 -16.78
C SER A 129 0.46 19.06 -17.57
N ALA A 130 1.32 18.32 -16.88
CA ALA A 130 2.40 17.54 -17.45
C ALA A 130 2.10 16.04 -17.37
N VAL A 131 2.72 15.25 -18.25
CA VAL A 131 2.70 13.78 -18.18
C VAL A 131 3.24 13.33 -16.82
N VAL A 132 2.49 12.47 -16.14
CA VAL A 132 2.85 11.93 -14.85
C VAL A 132 3.37 10.51 -15.01
N ALA A 133 4.66 10.32 -14.78
CA ALA A 133 5.27 8.99 -14.82
C ALA A 133 4.89 8.15 -13.60
N SER A 134 4.78 6.84 -13.80
CA SER A 134 4.68 5.88 -12.71
C SER A 134 6.01 5.77 -11.94
N ALA A 135 5.97 5.29 -10.71
CA ALA A 135 7.16 4.87 -9.99
C ALA A 135 7.12 3.35 -9.79
N PHE A 136 8.21 2.68 -10.16
CA PHE A 136 8.28 1.22 -10.17
C PHE A 136 9.52 0.70 -9.46
N ARG A 137 9.35 -0.38 -8.68
CA ARG A 137 10.43 -1.13 -8.05
C ARG A 137 10.24 -2.62 -8.37
N PRO A 138 11.13 -3.25 -9.18
CA PRO A 138 11.01 -4.67 -9.51
C PRO A 138 11.26 -5.55 -8.28
N ALA A 139 10.68 -6.75 -8.27
CA ALA A 139 10.74 -7.72 -7.18
C ALA A 139 12.17 -7.98 -6.71
N VAL A 140 13.12 -8.17 -7.61
CA VAL A 140 14.54 -8.39 -7.28
C VAL A 140 15.13 -7.25 -6.42
N ARG A 141 14.68 -6.01 -6.61
CA ARG A 141 15.11 -4.87 -5.81
C ARG A 141 14.40 -4.80 -4.47
N VAL A 142 13.09 -5.06 -4.45
CA VAL A 142 12.30 -5.10 -3.21
C VAL A 142 12.84 -6.17 -2.27
N LEU A 143 13.20 -7.35 -2.80
CA LEU A 143 13.72 -8.47 -2.02
C LEU A 143 15.21 -8.29 -1.65
N ALA A 144 16.02 -7.70 -2.54
CA ALA A 144 17.46 -7.54 -2.37
C ALA A 144 17.87 -6.27 -1.60
N ASP A 145 16.98 -5.29 -1.46
CA ASP A 145 17.22 -4.09 -0.65
C ASP A 145 17.37 -4.51 0.84
N SER A 146 18.46 -5.27 1.10
CA SER A 146 19.06 -5.29 2.43
C SER A 146 19.45 -3.85 2.69
N LEU A 147 18.74 -3.25 3.59
CA LEU A 147 18.97 -1.87 3.97
C LEU A 147 20.41 -1.74 4.40
N PRO A 148 21.18 -0.83 3.82
CA PRO A 148 22.51 -0.56 4.31
C PRO A 148 22.33 -0.25 5.80
N GLY A 149 23.12 -0.93 6.64
CA GLY A 149 23.16 -0.66 8.06
C GLY A 149 23.51 0.81 8.26
N ALA A 150 22.48 1.65 8.29
CA ALA A 150 22.64 2.98 8.81
C ALA A 150 22.98 2.78 10.29
N ALA A 151 24.20 3.09 10.66
CA ALA A 151 24.59 3.16 12.05
C ALA A 151 23.65 4.18 12.69
N ALA A 152 22.61 3.68 13.35
CA ALA A 152 21.69 4.50 14.09
C ALA A 152 22.47 5.23 15.17
N ALA A 153 22.23 6.52 15.30
CA ALA A 153 22.68 7.26 16.46
C ALA A 153 22.11 6.57 17.72
N PRO A 154 22.86 6.44 18.81
CA PRO A 154 22.40 5.80 20.03
C PRO A 154 21.08 6.41 20.48
N GLY A 155 19.99 5.62 20.51
CA GLY A 155 18.67 6.05 20.97
C GLY A 155 17.64 6.33 19.87
N SER A 156 18.01 6.30 18.59
CA SER A 156 17.03 6.34 17.49
C SER A 156 16.79 4.93 16.98
N PRO A 157 15.54 4.45 16.83
CA PRO A 157 15.32 3.18 16.13
C PRO A 157 15.93 3.32 14.73
N ALA A 158 16.72 2.35 14.32
CA ALA A 158 17.35 2.34 13.00
C ALA A 158 16.25 2.23 11.93
N ASP A 159 15.73 3.35 11.48
CA ASP A 159 14.78 3.47 10.40
C ASP A 159 15.56 3.41 9.08
N ALA A 160 15.78 2.20 8.62
CA ALA A 160 16.27 2.02 7.28
C ALA A 160 15.06 1.92 6.34
N ASP A 161 14.64 3.06 5.81
CA ASP A 161 13.54 3.15 4.85
C ASP A 161 14.08 3.26 3.42
N ALA A 162 13.81 2.26 2.57
CA ALA A 162 14.06 2.38 1.13
C ALA A 162 12.88 3.09 0.47
N VAL A 163 12.99 4.40 0.30
CA VAL A 163 11.94 5.22 -0.33
C VAL A 163 11.79 4.84 -1.80
N ILE A 164 10.55 4.59 -2.22
CA ILE A 164 10.16 4.27 -3.60
C ILE A 164 9.52 5.50 -4.24
N PHE A 165 8.67 6.18 -3.49
CA PHE A 165 7.97 7.38 -3.92
C PHE A 165 7.78 8.32 -2.74
N ASP A 166 7.92 9.62 -2.99
CA ASP A 166 7.61 10.69 -2.04
C ASP A 166 7.05 11.87 -2.83
N GLY A 167 5.76 12.16 -2.65
CA GLY A 167 5.06 13.15 -3.46
C GLY A 167 3.74 13.60 -2.84
N PRO A 168 2.97 14.43 -3.56
CA PRO A 168 1.73 15.01 -3.04
C PRO A 168 0.67 13.96 -2.69
N ASP A 169 0.73 12.79 -3.33
CA ASP A 169 -0.17 11.66 -3.05
C ASP A 169 0.17 10.89 -1.78
N GLY A 170 1.36 11.09 -1.23
CA GLY A 170 1.84 10.35 -0.07
C GLY A 170 3.26 9.85 -0.26
N ARG A 171 3.71 9.05 0.70
CA ARG A 171 5.02 8.42 0.69
C ARG A 171 4.89 6.91 0.72
N CYS A 172 5.69 6.26 -0.13
CA CYS A 172 5.79 4.80 -0.20
C CYS A 172 7.25 4.37 0.03
N ASP A 173 7.44 3.43 0.94
CA ASP A 173 8.76 2.90 1.30
C ASP A 173 8.71 1.40 1.65
N ILE A 174 9.87 0.74 1.61
CA ILE A 174 10.09 -0.53 2.29
C ILE A 174 10.75 -0.21 3.62
N ARG A 175 10.04 -0.48 4.70
CA ARG A 175 10.48 -0.17 6.06
C ARG A 175 11.00 -1.41 6.77
N SER A 176 12.08 -1.26 7.51
CA SER A 176 12.64 -2.31 8.37
C SER A 176 12.71 -1.87 9.82
N ARG A 177 12.57 -2.86 10.72
CA ARG A 177 12.73 -2.69 12.17
C ARG A 177 13.36 -3.94 12.76
N GLU A 178 14.26 -3.74 13.71
CA GLU A 178 14.79 -4.81 14.53
C GLU A 178 13.76 -5.30 15.56
N PRO A 179 13.94 -6.50 16.16
CA PRO A 179 13.11 -6.94 17.27
C PRO A 179 13.12 -5.95 18.43
N GLY A 180 11.96 -5.70 19.01
CA GLY A 180 11.83 -4.74 20.13
C GLY A 180 10.42 -4.21 20.30
N GLN A 181 10.26 -3.32 21.27
CA GLN A 181 9.02 -2.63 21.54
C GLN A 181 9.12 -1.16 21.10
N TYR A 182 8.20 -0.75 20.23
CA TYR A 182 8.20 0.59 19.66
C TYR A 182 6.86 1.27 19.92
N GLN A 183 6.90 2.37 20.65
CA GLN A 183 5.70 3.21 20.82
C GLN A 183 5.39 3.89 19.49
N TRP A 184 4.13 3.82 19.10
CA TRP A 184 3.63 4.56 17.97
C TRP A 184 3.00 5.85 18.50
N ALA A 185 3.64 6.96 18.23
CA ALA A 185 3.08 8.27 18.56
C ALA A 185 1.99 8.63 17.54
N PRO A 186 0.90 9.26 17.98
CA PRO A 186 -0.11 9.76 17.07
C PRO A 186 0.52 10.70 16.03
N GLY A 187 0.34 10.36 14.76
CA GLY A 187 0.64 11.21 13.63
C GLY A 187 -0.66 11.70 13.01
N GLU A 188 -0.61 12.77 12.24
CA GLU A 188 -1.79 13.28 11.54
C GLU A 188 -2.18 12.42 10.35
N ASN A 189 -1.27 11.57 9.87
CA ASN A 189 -1.40 10.80 8.63
C ASN A 189 -1.71 9.33 8.92
N GLY A 190 -2.58 8.74 8.11
CA GLY A 190 -2.78 7.30 8.09
C GLY A 190 -1.51 6.55 7.68
N PHE A 191 -1.33 5.36 8.27
CA PHE A 191 -0.24 4.45 7.97
C PHE A 191 -0.80 3.09 7.57
N PHE A 192 -0.30 2.57 6.46
CA PHE A 192 -0.73 1.30 5.89
C PHE A 192 0.49 0.43 5.63
N ALA A 193 0.40 -0.85 6.00
CA ALA A 193 1.50 -1.79 5.83
C ALA A 193 1.04 -3.14 5.31
N PHE A 194 1.83 -3.71 4.41
CA PHE A 194 1.82 -5.12 4.05
C PHE A 194 3.12 -5.74 4.54
N VAL A 195 3.01 -6.74 5.43
CA VAL A 195 4.15 -7.37 6.10
C VAL A 195 4.86 -8.33 5.15
N LEU A 196 6.15 -8.10 4.89
CA LEU A 196 6.99 -8.93 4.02
C LEU A 196 7.72 -10.01 4.81
N THR A 197 8.32 -9.63 5.94
CA THR A 197 9.03 -10.55 6.84
C THR A 197 8.83 -10.14 8.29
N GLY A 198 9.16 -11.04 9.21
CA GLY A 198 9.03 -10.81 10.64
C GLY A 198 7.61 -11.01 11.14
N ASP A 199 7.47 -11.00 12.44
CA ASP A 199 6.21 -11.19 13.14
C ASP A 199 6.21 -10.48 14.48
N GLY A 200 5.05 -10.35 15.07
CA GLY A 200 4.88 -9.68 16.34
C GLY A 200 3.42 -9.38 16.65
N PHE A 201 3.23 -8.41 17.51
CA PHE A 201 1.90 -7.92 17.89
C PHE A 201 1.80 -6.41 17.75
N LEU A 202 0.66 -5.96 17.29
CA LEU A 202 0.22 -4.59 17.49
C LEU A 202 -0.65 -4.55 18.74
N VAL A 203 -0.28 -3.73 19.71
CA VAL A 203 -0.99 -3.56 20.98
C VAL A 203 -1.74 -2.25 20.91
N LEU A 204 -3.06 -2.32 20.98
CA LEU A 204 -3.93 -1.14 20.93
C LEU A 204 -3.99 -0.43 22.28
N GLY A 205 -4.53 0.78 22.31
CA GLY A 205 -4.66 1.59 23.52
C GLY A 205 -5.54 0.97 24.60
N ASP A 206 -6.47 0.08 24.25
CA ASP A 206 -7.31 -0.71 25.17
C ASP A 206 -6.62 -1.98 25.69
N GLY A 207 -5.38 -2.24 25.28
CA GLY A 207 -4.60 -3.44 25.62
C GLY A 207 -4.87 -4.67 24.75
N SER A 208 -5.80 -4.61 23.80
CA SER A 208 -6.02 -5.69 22.84
C SER A 208 -4.79 -5.88 21.95
N ARG A 209 -4.57 -7.11 21.46
CA ARG A 209 -3.39 -7.48 20.69
C ARG A 209 -3.80 -8.12 19.38
N HIS A 210 -3.22 -7.63 18.28
CA HIS A 210 -3.37 -8.22 16.96
C HIS A 210 -2.03 -8.77 16.50
N GLU A 211 -1.98 -10.07 16.27
CA GLU A 211 -0.79 -10.73 15.73
C GLU A 211 -0.64 -10.39 14.25
N PHE A 212 0.57 -10.05 13.83
CA PHE A 212 0.94 -9.92 12.43
C PHE A 212 2.06 -10.89 12.07
N THR A 213 2.00 -11.41 10.86
CA THR A 213 2.96 -12.34 10.26
C THR A 213 3.19 -11.93 8.79
N PRO A 214 4.20 -12.47 8.10
CA PRO A 214 4.35 -12.23 6.67
C PRO A 214 3.05 -12.47 5.90
N GLY A 215 2.66 -11.51 5.06
CA GLY A 215 1.39 -11.51 4.35
C GLY A 215 0.23 -10.80 5.05
N SER A 216 0.36 -10.39 6.30
CA SER A 216 -0.66 -9.60 6.99
C SER A 216 -0.72 -8.17 6.45
N VAL A 217 -1.91 -7.57 6.49
CA VAL A 217 -2.11 -6.12 6.26
C VAL A 217 -2.53 -5.42 7.54
N ILE A 218 -2.07 -4.19 7.69
CA ILE A 218 -2.30 -3.33 8.83
C ILE A 218 -2.67 -1.94 8.32
N ALA A 219 -3.78 -1.39 8.77
CA ALA A 219 -4.20 -0.01 8.51
C ALA A 219 -4.39 0.73 9.83
N LEU A 220 -3.60 1.77 10.03
CA LEU A 220 -3.63 2.64 11.20
C LEU A 220 -4.08 4.04 10.76
N PRO A 221 -5.28 4.49 11.13
CA PRO A 221 -5.73 5.83 10.79
C PRO A 221 -4.90 6.91 11.47
N GLY A 222 -4.92 8.11 10.92
CA GLY A 222 -4.29 9.28 11.55
C GLY A 222 -4.80 9.48 12.97
N GLY A 223 -3.91 9.85 13.88
CA GLY A 223 -4.22 9.97 15.31
C GLY A 223 -4.25 8.65 16.08
N TRP A 224 -4.09 7.50 15.42
CA TRP A 224 -4.00 6.22 16.12
C TRP A 224 -2.74 6.15 17.00
N SER A 225 -2.86 5.57 18.20
CA SER A 225 -1.76 5.33 19.12
C SER A 225 -1.76 3.90 19.63
N GLY A 226 -0.57 3.37 19.87
CA GLY A 226 -0.38 2.02 20.37
C GLY A 226 1.10 1.63 20.40
N ARG A 227 1.37 0.33 20.45
CA ARG A 227 2.73 -0.18 20.51
C ARG A 227 2.92 -1.34 19.55
N TRP A 228 4.06 -1.35 18.87
CA TRP A 228 4.55 -2.50 18.11
C TRP A 228 5.44 -3.36 19.00
N ASP A 229 5.18 -4.64 19.02
CA ASP A 229 5.92 -5.66 19.78
C ASP A 229 6.50 -6.64 18.75
N ILE A 230 7.68 -6.32 18.19
CA ILE A 230 8.32 -7.04 17.10
C ILE A 230 9.18 -8.16 17.68
N ARG A 231 8.92 -9.40 17.29
CA ARG A 231 9.64 -10.59 17.77
C ARG A 231 10.83 -10.97 16.88
N HIS A 232 10.68 -10.83 15.57
CA HIS A 232 11.70 -11.13 14.56
C HIS A 232 11.88 -9.95 13.62
N PRO A 233 13.07 -9.79 12.97
CA PRO A 233 13.35 -8.67 12.08
C PRO A 233 12.21 -8.42 11.09
N PHE A 234 11.61 -7.26 11.20
CA PHE A 234 10.39 -6.86 10.48
C PHE A 234 10.74 -6.08 9.23
N ARG A 235 10.08 -6.43 8.11
CA ARG A 235 10.04 -5.62 6.90
C ARG A 235 8.61 -5.52 6.39
N ALA A 236 8.25 -4.36 5.88
CA ALA A 236 6.94 -4.15 5.29
C ALA A 236 7.01 -3.14 4.13
N PHE A 237 6.16 -3.36 3.13
CA PHE A 237 5.75 -2.32 2.21
C PHE A 237 4.82 -1.37 2.96
N CYS A 238 5.20 -0.11 3.04
CA CYS A 238 4.49 0.90 3.82
C CYS A 238 4.07 2.07 2.94
N VAL A 239 2.88 2.58 3.24
CA VAL A 239 2.38 3.83 2.65
C VAL A 239 1.90 4.75 3.78
N ARG A 240 2.27 6.02 3.69
CA ARG A 240 1.74 7.10 4.52
C ARG A 240 0.94 8.05 3.64
N SER A 241 -0.31 8.27 4.01
CA SER A 241 -1.13 9.28 3.34
C SER A 241 -0.60 10.69 3.63
N THR A 242 -0.86 11.63 2.74
CA THR A 242 -0.75 13.05 3.06
C THR A 242 -2.00 13.51 3.79
N PRO A 243 -1.92 14.45 4.75
CA PRO A 243 -3.11 15.03 5.34
C PRO A 243 -3.97 15.69 4.26
N ALA A 244 -5.29 15.63 4.41
CA ALA A 244 -6.15 16.45 3.60
C ALA A 244 -5.79 17.93 3.80
N PRO A 245 -5.76 18.77 2.74
CA PRO A 245 -5.54 20.18 2.91
C PRO A 245 -6.61 20.76 3.85
N PRO A 246 -6.26 21.70 4.71
CA PRO A 246 -7.23 22.35 5.58
C PRO A 246 -8.34 22.97 4.74
N ALA A 247 -9.59 22.79 5.18
CA ALA A 247 -10.80 23.30 4.53
C ALA A 247 -10.86 24.83 4.57
#